data_dae3a47cf2bf550d6697f306ad449285
#
_entry.id   dae3a47cf2bf550d6697f306ad449285
#
_cell.length_a   1.000
_cell.length_b   1.000
_cell.length_c   1.000
_cell.angle_alpha   90.00
_cell.angle_beta   90.00
_cell.angle_gamma   90.00
#
_symmetry.space_group_name_H-M   'P 1'
#
loop_
_entity.id
_entity.type
_entity.pdbx_description
1 polymer ?
#
loop_
_entity_poly.entity_id
_entity_poly.type
_entity_poly.pdbx_seq_one_letter_code
_entity_poly.pdbx_strand_id
1 'polypeptide(L)'
;DDLENLIKEIDNEKIKVFYKSIDLSNPKEISKGIGELMNNGLVPSVLINNAGVAWTGDLLSMPLEKWQWILQMNLTSIFQLCSHVIPFMRKKGGLVINVSSHASRNAFPQWGAYCVSKAALASYTKCLAEEERKNLIRACTLTLGSVNSSLWDSDDVDMQFDRDSMLSIEQVAFELLHLANQPSNQIIEDLTL
;
A
#
# COMPACT_ATOMS: atom_id res chain seq x y z
N ASP A 1 14.32 -0.41 17.39
CA ASP A 1 13.33 -0.02 16.37
C ASP A 1 13.32 -1.07 15.27
N ASP A 2 12.14 -1.56 14.87
CA ASP A 2 11.99 -2.66 13.89
C ASP A 2 12.64 -2.32 12.55
N LEU A 3 12.58 -1.05 12.14
CA LEU A 3 13.24 -0.57 10.92
C LEU A 3 14.78 -0.63 11.01
N GLU A 4 15.35 -0.33 12.18
CA GLU A 4 16.80 -0.44 12.37
C GLU A 4 17.28 -1.90 12.37
N ASN A 5 16.47 -2.80 12.90
CA ASN A 5 16.78 -4.23 12.88
C ASN A 5 16.70 -4.78 11.45
N LEU A 6 15.66 -4.42 10.70
CA LEU A 6 15.50 -4.80 9.29
C LEU A 6 16.70 -4.34 8.44
N ILE A 7 17.23 -3.14 8.67
CA ILE A 7 18.39 -2.63 7.93
C ILE A 7 19.63 -3.46 8.22
N LYS A 8 19.84 -3.89 9.47
CA LYS A 8 20.97 -4.75 9.83
C LYS A 8 20.89 -6.14 9.18
N GLU A 9 19.67 -6.63 8.93
CA GLU A 9 19.44 -7.90 8.23
C GLU A 9 19.70 -7.79 6.72
N ILE A 10 19.53 -6.60 6.13
CA ILE A 10 19.80 -6.33 4.70
C ILE A 10 21.30 -6.08 4.45
N ASP A 11 22.21 -6.61 5.23
CA ASP A 11 23.65 -6.38 5.11
C ASP A 11 24.18 -6.78 3.72
N ASN A 12 24.08 -5.83 2.77
CA ASN A 12 24.52 -5.99 1.39
C ASN A 12 25.18 -4.69 0.90
N GLU A 13 26.48 -4.70 0.78
CA GLU A 13 27.29 -3.54 0.33
C GLU A 13 26.86 -2.96 -1.02
N LYS A 14 26.10 -3.70 -1.83
CA LYS A 14 25.60 -3.26 -3.14
C LYS A 14 24.28 -2.49 -3.09
N ILE A 15 23.59 -2.51 -1.94
CA ILE A 15 22.26 -1.91 -1.76
C ILE A 15 22.34 -0.82 -0.72
N LYS A 16 21.97 0.42 -1.08
CA LYS A 16 21.81 1.50 -0.11
C LYS A 16 20.36 1.49 0.39
N VAL A 17 20.20 1.28 1.68
CA VAL A 17 18.90 1.31 2.34
C VAL A 17 18.76 2.62 3.11
N PHE A 18 17.62 3.31 2.91
CA PHE A 18 17.22 4.47 3.67
C PHE A 18 15.89 4.18 4.33
N TYR A 19 15.70 4.63 5.55
CA TYR A 19 14.43 4.50 6.25
C TYR A 19 13.99 5.80 6.88
N LYS A 20 12.69 5.93 7.05
CA LYS A 20 12.06 7.03 7.78
C LYS A 20 10.74 6.55 8.37
N SER A 21 10.60 6.66 9.67
CA SER A 21 9.33 6.43 10.34
C SER A 21 8.40 7.63 10.09
N ILE A 22 7.19 7.36 9.61
CA ILE A 22 6.15 8.35 9.34
C ILE A 22 4.81 7.75 9.79
N ASP A 23 4.09 8.45 10.64
CA ASP A 23 2.72 8.07 10.99
C ASP A 23 1.76 8.42 9.83
N LEU A 24 1.26 7.39 9.13
CA LEU A 24 0.33 7.55 8.01
C LEU A 24 -1.08 7.95 8.45
N SER A 25 -1.40 7.87 9.75
CA SER A 25 -2.63 8.41 10.29
C SER A 25 -2.60 9.95 10.42
N ASN A 26 -1.39 10.54 10.36
CA ASN A 26 -1.17 11.97 10.51
C ASN A 26 -0.79 12.64 9.16
N PRO A 27 -1.74 13.35 8.51
CA PRO A 27 -1.48 14.00 7.22
C PRO A 27 -0.29 14.97 7.21
N LYS A 28 -0.01 15.63 8.35
CA LYS A 28 1.11 16.59 8.46
C LYS A 28 2.45 15.87 8.47
N GLU A 29 2.52 14.71 9.12
CA GLU A 29 3.75 13.90 9.15
C GLU A 29 4.06 13.32 7.78
N ILE A 30 3.04 12.87 7.04
CA ILE A 30 3.21 12.40 5.66
C ILE A 30 3.83 13.51 4.81
N SER A 31 3.22 14.70 4.79
CA SER A 31 3.69 15.82 3.97
C SER A 31 5.13 16.23 4.33
N LYS A 32 5.44 16.32 5.63
CA LYS A 32 6.77 16.66 6.11
C LYS A 32 7.79 15.58 5.74
N GLY A 33 7.50 14.33 6.09
CA GLY A 33 8.43 13.22 5.95
C GLY A 33 8.78 12.92 4.49
N ILE A 34 7.76 12.90 3.62
CA ILE A 34 8.00 12.68 2.18
C ILE A 34 8.66 13.89 1.53
N GLY A 35 8.27 15.11 1.92
CA GLY A 35 8.92 16.33 1.43
C GLY A 35 10.43 16.34 1.70
N GLU A 36 10.86 15.91 2.88
CA GLU A 36 12.28 15.79 3.24
C GLU A 36 13.01 14.76 2.36
N LEU A 37 12.39 13.58 2.11
CA LEU A 37 12.98 12.56 1.24
C LEU A 37 13.15 13.05 -0.20
N MET A 38 12.14 13.70 -0.74
CA MET A 38 12.17 14.22 -2.13
C MET A 38 13.17 15.35 -2.28
N ASN A 39 13.28 16.25 -1.31
CA ASN A 39 14.26 17.35 -1.32
C ASN A 39 15.69 16.85 -1.22
N ASN A 40 15.93 15.69 -0.63
CA ASN A 40 17.23 15.02 -0.61
C ASN A 40 17.53 14.25 -1.92
N GLY A 41 16.69 14.38 -2.94
CA GLY A 41 16.90 13.77 -4.26
C GLY A 41 16.57 12.27 -4.33
N LEU A 42 15.89 11.72 -3.33
CA LEU A 42 15.48 10.31 -3.29
C LEU A 42 14.19 10.10 -4.10
N VAL A 43 14.30 10.20 -5.42
CA VAL A 43 13.16 10.02 -6.33
C VAL A 43 13.04 8.54 -6.72
N PRO A 44 11.97 7.83 -6.32
CA PRO A 44 11.80 6.43 -6.65
C PRO A 44 11.40 6.23 -8.12
N SER A 45 11.79 5.09 -8.69
CA SER A 45 11.23 4.56 -9.95
C SER A 45 10.01 3.67 -9.70
N VAL A 46 9.89 3.11 -8.50
CA VAL A 46 8.75 2.29 -8.06
C VAL A 46 8.31 2.78 -6.67
N LEU A 47 7.02 3.06 -6.54
CA LEU A 47 6.36 3.37 -5.26
C LEU A 47 5.42 2.21 -4.91
N ILE A 48 5.66 1.55 -3.78
CA ILE A 48 4.81 0.47 -3.28
C ILE A 48 4.05 0.95 -2.05
N ASN A 49 2.75 1.11 -2.17
CA ASN A 49 1.85 1.45 -1.07
C ASN A 49 1.29 0.16 -0.49
N ASN A 50 1.99 -0.40 0.50
CA ASN A 50 1.65 -1.67 1.15
C ASN A 50 1.02 -1.49 2.52
N ALA A 51 1.33 -0.43 3.25
CA ALA A 51 0.78 -0.20 4.58
C ALA A 51 -0.75 -0.18 4.57
N GLY A 52 -1.35 -0.84 5.55
CA GLY A 52 -2.79 -0.91 5.68
C GLY A 52 -3.21 -1.49 7.01
N VAL A 53 -4.45 -1.20 7.39
CA VAL A 53 -5.06 -1.62 8.64
C VAL A 53 -6.45 -2.20 8.38
N ALA A 54 -6.95 -2.97 9.34
CA ALA A 54 -8.30 -3.52 9.31
C ALA A 54 -9.00 -3.30 10.65
N TRP A 55 -10.29 -3.43 10.65
CA TRP A 55 -11.15 -3.49 11.81
C TRP A 55 -12.34 -4.38 11.50
N THR A 56 -12.69 -5.22 12.45
CA THR A 56 -13.85 -6.11 12.35
C THR A 56 -14.93 -5.72 13.34
N GLY A 57 -16.17 -5.77 12.93
CA GLY A 57 -17.34 -5.48 13.75
C GLY A 57 -18.55 -5.09 12.92
N ASP A 58 -19.68 -4.87 13.61
CA ASP A 58 -20.92 -4.46 12.96
C ASP A 58 -20.79 -3.06 12.33
N LEU A 59 -21.12 -2.97 11.06
CA LEU A 59 -20.94 -1.74 10.26
C LEU A 59 -21.77 -0.57 10.78
N LEU A 60 -22.97 -0.81 11.29
CA LEU A 60 -23.88 0.25 11.75
C LEU A 60 -23.55 0.75 13.15
N SER A 61 -22.86 -0.05 13.96
CA SER A 61 -22.38 0.32 15.30
C SER A 61 -20.93 0.74 15.33
N MET A 62 -20.24 0.77 14.17
CA MET A 62 -18.85 1.17 14.08
C MET A 62 -18.63 2.61 14.54
N PRO A 63 -17.66 2.87 15.45
CA PRO A 63 -17.30 4.23 15.82
C PRO A 63 -16.81 5.05 14.63
N LEU A 64 -17.28 6.29 14.52
CA LEU A 64 -16.92 7.17 13.41
C LEU A 64 -15.40 7.39 13.32
N GLU A 65 -14.71 7.44 14.45
CA GLU A 65 -13.25 7.61 14.54
C GLU A 65 -12.52 6.41 13.90
N LYS A 66 -13.02 5.19 14.12
CA LYS A 66 -12.46 3.97 13.50
C LYS A 66 -12.70 3.94 11.99
N TRP A 67 -13.89 4.35 11.55
CA TRP A 67 -14.20 4.52 10.12
C TRP A 67 -13.22 5.50 9.47
N GLN A 68 -13.06 6.69 10.05
CA GLN A 68 -12.17 7.73 9.55
C GLN A 68 -10.71 7.28 9.55
N TRP A 69 -10.27 6.58 10.60
CA TRP A 69 -8.92 6.04 10.70
C TRP A 69 -8.62 5.02 9.60
N ILE A 70 -9.54 4.07 9.33
CA ILE A 70 -9.35 3.10 8.24
C ILE A 70 -9.24 3.80 6.89
N LEU A 71 -10.12 4.76 6.60
CA LEU A 71 -10.06 5.52 5.35
C LEU A 71 -8.78 6.36 5.27
N GLN A 72 -8.34 6.96 6.36
CA GLN A 72 -7.08 7.70 6.40
C GLN A 72 -5.90 6.78 6.09
N MET A 73 -5.81 5.63 6.75
CA MET A 73 -4.70 4.71 6.58
C MET A 73 -4.68 4.02 5.22
N ASN A 74 -5.82 3.50 4.75
CA ASN A 74 -5.88 2.64 3.58
C ASN A 74 -6.10 3.38 2.25
N LEU A 75 -6.48 4.66 2.29
CA LEU A 75 -6.83 5.43 1.10
C LEU A 75 -6.22 6.82 1.10
N THR A 76 -6.53 7.66 2.10
CA THR A 76 -6.12 9.08 2.09
C THR A 76 -4.61 9.23 2.19
N SER A 77 -3.94 8.40 3.00
CA SER A 77 -2.48 8.39 3.09
C SER A 77 -1.83 8.06 1.74
N ILE A 78 -2.37 7.08 1.03
CA ILE A 78 -1.88 6.67 -0.30
C ILE A 78 -2.06 7.80 -1.31
N PHE A 79 -3.23 8.47 -1.31
CA PHE A 79 -3.44 9.67 -2.11
C PHE A 79 -2.37 10.74 -1.81
N GLN A 80 -2.09 11.01 -0.53
CA GLN A 80 -1.08 11.99 -0.11
C GLN A 80 0.33 11.57 -0.53
N LEU A 81 0.72 10.31 -0.32
CA LEU A 81 2.01 9.78 -0.77
C LEU A 81 2.18 9.96 -2.27
N CYS A 82 1.19 9.55 -3.07
CA CYS A 82 1.21 9.72 -4.51
C CYS A 82 1.29 11.19 -4.92
N SER A 83 0.53 12.08 -4.27
CA SER A 83 0.52 13.52 -4.56
C SER A 83 1.88 14.18 -4.31
N HIS A 84 2.63 13.70 -3.32
CA HIS A 84 3.96 14.23 -3.01
C HIS A 84 5.09 13.59 -3.84
N VAL A 85 4.96 12.32 -4.23
CA VAL A 85 6.04 11.56 -4.89
C VAL A 85 5.94 11.65 -6.42
N ILE A 86 4.76 11.47 -7.00
CA ILE A 86 4.57 11.37 -8.45
C ILE A 86 5.08 12.59 -9.23
N PRO A 87 4.90 13.84 -8.78
CA PRO A 87 5.45 15.00 -9.49
C PRO A 87 6.96 14.92 -9.76
N PHE A 88 7.71 14.30 -8.87
CA PHE A 88 9.14 14.07 -9.06
C PHE A 88 9.43 12.91 -10.01
N MET A 89 8.59 11.87 -9.99
CA MET A 89 8.72 10.71 -10.90
C MET A 89 8.43 11.07 -12.36
N ARG A 90 7.57 12.04 -12.64
CA ARG A 90 7.14 12.43 -14.01
C ARG A 90 8.28 12.70 -14.99
N LYS A 91 9.47 13.09 -14.50
CA LYS A 91 10.63 13.35 -15.38
C LYS A 91 11.18 12.10 -16.06
N LYS A 92 11.02 10.94 -15.42
CA LYS A 92 11.60 9.66 -15.88
C LYS A 92 10.54 8.59 -16.11
N GLY A 93 9.30 8.84 -15.69
CA GLY A 93 8.29 7.81 -15.58
C GLY A 93 8.50 6.93 -14.35
N GLY A 94 7.62 5.96 -14.15
CA GLY A 94 7.72 5.03 -13.03
C GLY A 94 6.51 4.14 -12.86
N LEU A 95 6.49 3.41 -11.74
CA LEU A 95 5.42 2.50 -11.38
C LEU A 95 4.92 2.79 -9.95
N VAL A 96 3.62 2.82 -9.80
CA VAL A 96 2.95 2.81 -8.49
C VAL A 96 2.24 1.46 -8.32
N ILE A 97 2.52 0.77 -7.22
CA ILE A 97 1.84 -0.49 -6.86
C ILE A 97 1.04 -0.23 -5.58
N ASN A 98 -0.28 -0.33 -5.68
CA ASN A 98 -1.18 -0.21 -4.55
C ASN A 98 -1.65 -1.59 -4.12
N VAL A 99 -1.29 -2.00 -2.89
CA VAL A 99 -1.68 -3.30 -2.35
C VAL A 99 -3.12 -3.22 -1.86
N SER A 100 -3.98 -3.96 -2.55
CA SER A 100 -5.41 -4.09 -2.28
C SER A 100 -5.73 -5.49 -1.74
N SER A 101 -6.99 -5.88 -1.79
CA SER A 101 -7.48 -7.14 -1.25
C SER A 101 -8.65 -7.64 -2.09
N HIS A 102 -8.97 -8.93 -2.00
CA HIS A 102 -10.24 -9.48 -2.46
C HIS A 102 -11.45 -8.71 -1.89
N ALA A 103 -11.29 -8.09 -0.74
CA ALA A 103 -12.28 -7.18 -0.14
C ALA A 103 -12.61 -5.95 -1.01
N SER A 104 -11.80 -5.64 -2.01
CA SER A 104 -12.12 -4.58 -2.99
C SER A 104 -13.24 -4.95 -3.97
N ARG A 105 -13.52 -6.25 -4.11
CA ARG A 105 -14.50 -6.79 -5.06
C ARG A 105 -15.60 -7.62 -4.38
N ASN A 106 -15.36 -8.07 -3.15
CA ASN A 106 -16.28 -8.90 -2.39
C ASN A 106 -16.63 -8.23 -1.07
N ALA A 107 -17.86 -8.40 -0.63
CA ALA A 107 -18.30 -7.97 0.69
C ALA A 107 -18.14 -9.12 1.70
N PHE A 108 -17.51 -8.81 2.82
CA PHE A 108 -17.38 -9.74 3.93
C PHE A 108 -18.11 -9.17 5.15
N PRO A 109 -19.00 -9.94 5.80
CA PRO A 109 -19.63 -9.51 7.03
C PRO A 109 -18.58 -9.07 8.07
N GLN A 110 -18.86 -7.99 8.79
CA GLN A 110 -17.99 -7.36 9.77
C GLN A 110 -16.73 -6.65 9.23
N TRP A 111 -16.48 -6.69 7.92
CA TRP A 111 -15.34 -6.03 7.27
C TRP A 111 -15.74 -4.77 6.49
N GLY A 112 -16.89 -4.17 6.76
CA GLY A 112 -17.49 -3.16 5.90
C GLY A 112 -16.56 -1.98 5.58
N ALA A 113 -15.94 -1.34 6.58
CA ALA A 113 -15.04 -0.20 6.36
C ALA A 113 -13.78 -0.61 5.58
N TYR A 114 -13.23 -1.79 5.87
CA TYR A 114 -12.09 -2.32 5.13
C TYR A 114 -12.44 -2.56 3.66
N CYS A 115 -13.58 -3.23 3.38
CA CYS A 115 -14.06 -3.45 2.01
C CYS A 115 -14.23 -2.13 1.27
N VAL A 116 -14.87 -1.13 1.88
CA VAL A 116 -15.03 0.21 1.29
C VAL A 116 -13.68 0.84 0.97
N SER A 117 -12.73 0.82 1.93
CA SER A 117 -11.41 1.41 1.73
C SER A 117 -10.65 0.76 0.57
N LYS A 118 -10.68 -0.58 0.46
CA LYS A 118 -9.97 -1.32 -0.59
C LYS A 118 -10.66 -1.21 -1.96
N ALA A 119 -11.99 -1.11 -2.00
CA ALA A 119 -12.73 -0.81 -3.22
C ALA A 119 -12.42 0.60 -3.74
N ALA A 120 -12.40 1.58 -2.84
CA ALA A 120 -12.03 2.96 -3.17
C ALA A 120 -10.57 3.05 -3.66
N LEU A 121 -9.64 2.32 -3.03
CA LEU A 121 -8.24 2.27 -3.46
C LEU A 121 -8.09 1.68 -4.87
N ALA A 122 -8.82 0.61 -5.20
CA ALA A 122 -8.78 0.02 -6.54
C ALA A 122 -9.31 1.01 -7.59
N SER A 123 -10.38 1.75 -7.30
CA SER A 123 -10.90 2.80 -8.17
C SER A 123 -9.90 3.97 -8.31
N TYR A 124 -9.32 4.43 -7.21
CA TYR A 124 -8.28 5.46 -7.21
C TYR A 124 -7.10 5.07 -8.09
N THR A 125 -6.63 3.82 -8.00
CA THR A 125 -5.50 3.32 -8.79
C THR A 125 -5.77 3.41 -10.29
N LYS A 126 -6.98 3.06 -10.73
CA LYS A 126 -7.40 3.16 -12.13
C LYS A 126 -7.43 4.62 -12.61
N CYS A 127 -8.00 5.53 -11.81
CA CYS A 127 -8.01 6.97 -12.14
C CYS A 127 -6.58 7.50 -12.27
N LEU A 128 -5.71 7.16 -11.31
CA LEU A 128 -4.31 7.57 -11.32
C LEU A 128 -3.57 7.08 -12.57
N ALA A 129 -3.78 5.80 -12.97
CA ALA A 129 -3.18 5.23 -14.16
C ALA A 129 -3.56 5.99 -15.43
N GLU A 130 -4.83 6.36 -15.58
CA GLU A 130 -5.31 7.12 -16.73
C GLU A 130 -4.79 8.57 -16.74
N GLU A 131 -4.85 9.27 -15.62
CA GLU A 131 -4.40 10.65 -15.52
C GLU A 131 -2.90 10.82 -15.75
N GLU A 132 -2.09 9.87 -15.27
CA GLU A 132 -0.63 9.91 -15.33
C GLU A 132 -0.02 9.19 -16.54
N ARG A 133 -0.82 8.58 -17.38
CA ARG A 133 -0.37 7.86 -18.59
C ARG A 133 0.54 8.71 -19.48
N LYS A 134 0.20 9.96 -19.71
CA LYS A 134 1.00 10.91 -20.50
C LYS A 134 2.35 11.24 -19.87
N ASN A 135 2.49 11.04 -18.58
CA ASN A 135 3.72 11.25 -17.81
C ASN A 135 4.54 9.96 -17.66
N LEU A 136 4.17 8.89 -18.37
CA LEU A 136 4.82 7.58 -18.31
C LEU A 136 4.80 6.96 -16.90
N ILE A 137 3.84 7.34 -16.07
CA ILE A 137 3.59 6.71 -14.78
C ILE A 137 2.53 5.61 -14.99
N ARG A 138 2.89 4.41 -14.61
CA ARG A 138 1.98 3.26 -14.56
C ARG A 138 1.47 3.12 -13.14
N ALA A 139 0.22 2.74 -12.96
CA ALA A 139 -0.31 2.36 -11.66
C ALA A 139 -0.97 0.98 -11.76
N CYS A 140 -0.67 0.13 -10.80
CA CYS A 140 -1.14 -1.25 -10.72
C CYS A 140 -1.78 -1.52 -9.36
N THR A 141 -2.86 -2.28 -9.35
CA THR A 141 -3.45 -2.85 -8.14
C THR A 141 -2.94 -4.27 -7.95
N LEU A 142 -2.29 -4.56 -6.83
CA LEU A 142 -2.02 -5.93 -6.39
C LEU A 142 -3.14 -6.37 -5.46
N THR A 143 -4.04 -7.22 -5.95
CA THR A 143 -5.23 -7.69 -5.23
C THR A 143 -4.91 -9.02 -4.53
N LEU A 144 -4.79 -9.00 -3.21
CA LEU A 144 -4.41 -10.16 -2.43
C LEU A 144 -5.63 -10.88 -1.81
N GLY A 145 -5.55 -12.20 -1.75
CA GLY A 145 -6.34 -13.01 -0.83
C GLY A 145 -5.88 -12.82 0.62
N SER A 146 -6.13 -13.81 1.46
CA SER A 146 -5.65 -13.80 2.84
C SER A 146 -4.15 -14.06 2.87
N VAL A 147 -3.38 -13.19 3.52
CA VAL A 147 -1.92 -13.30 3.68
C VAL A 147 -1.61 -13.51 5.16
N ASN A 148 -0.77 -14.47 5.48
CA ASN A 148 -0.32 -14.73 6.85
C ASN A 148 0.63 -13.62 7.32
N SER A 149 0.07 -12.53 7.81
CA SER A 149 0.78 -11.33 8.26
C SER A 149 0.29 -10.88 9.62
N SER A 150 0.98 -9.91 10.21
CA SER A 150 0.61 -9.29 11.50
C SER A 150 -0.72 -8.52 11.48
N LEU A 151 -1.35 -8.33 10.31
CA LEU A 151 -2.70 -7.75 10.23
C LEU A 151 -3.72 -8.51 11.09
N TRP A 152 -3.57 -9.84 11.16
CA TRP A 152 -4.45 -10.74 11.92
C TRP A 152 -4.15 -10.77 13.42
N ASP A 153 -3.04 -10.19 13.85
CA ASP A 153 -2.62 -10.13 15.25
C ASP A 153 -3.02 -8.80 15.91
N SER A 154 -3.73 -7.94 15.16
CA SER A 154 -4.22 -6.66 15.64
C SER A 154 -5.42 -6.83 16.57
N ASP A 155 -5.46 -6.11 17.69
CA ASP A 155 -6.61 -6.03 18.60
C ASP A 155 -7.89 -5.52 17.92
N ASP A 156 -7.76 -4.90 16.76
CA ASP A 156 -8.87 -4.41 15.93
C ASP A 156 -9.48 -5.49 15.03
N VAL A 157 -8.93 -6.71 15.02
CA VAL A 157 -9.38 -7.84 14.18
C VAL A 157 -9.74 -9.02 15.07
N ASP A 158 -11.02 -9.13 15.41
CA ASP A 158 -11.55 -10.23 16.22
C ASP A 158 -12.18 -11.31 15.31
N MET A 159 -11.29 -12.08 14.63
CA MET A 159 -11.70 -13.22 13.81
C MET A 159 -10.62 -14.30 13.82
N GLN A 160 -11.04 -15.55 13.88
CA GLN A 160 -10.14 -16.69 13.77
C GLN A 160 -10.13 -17.21 12.33
N PHE A 161 -8.91 -17.38 11.81
CA PHE A 161 -8.67 -17.91 10.48
C PHE A 161 -7.63 -19.04 10.54
N ASP A 162 -7.76 -19.97 9.60
CA ASP A 162 -6.73 -20.96 9.34
C ASP A 162 -5.53 -20.27 8.64
N ARG A 163 -4.51 -19.98 9.42
CA ARG A 163 -3.31 -19.26 8.96
C ARG A 163 -2.46 -20.10 7.99
N ASP A 164 -2.56 -21.42 8.07
CA ASP A 164 -1.79 -22.35 7.22
C ASP A 164 -2.30 -22.37 5.77
N SER A 165 -3.57 -22.01 5.57
CA SER A 165 -4.17 -21.89 4.24
C SER A 165 -3.94 -20.55 3.54
N MET A 166 -3.28 -19.59 4.22
CA MET A 166 -3.04 -18.25 3.69
C MET A 166 -1.79 -18.20 2.80
N LEU A 167 -1.74 -17.18 1.94
CA LEU A 167 -0.52 -16.82 1.22
C LEU A 167 0.61 -16.49 2.20
N SER A 168 1.83 -16.90 1.89
CA SER A 168 2.98 -16.49 2.67
C SER A 168 3.43 -15.06 2.29
N ILE A 169 4.18 -14.42 3.19
CA ILE A 169 4.78 -13.09 2.93
C ILE A 169 5.76 -13.17 1.75
N GLU A 170 6.50 -14.27 1.61
CA GLU A 170 7.46 -14.49 0.52
C GLU A 170 6.77 -14.57 -0.84
N GLN A 171 5.59 -15.22 -0.92
CA GLN A 171 4.80 -15.26 -2.16
C GLN A 171 4.38 -13.86 -2.59
N VAL A 172 3.91 -13.03 -1.64
CA VAL A 172 3.53 -11.64 -1.93
C VAL A 172 4.74 -10.80 -2.32
N ALA A 173 5.87 -10.96 -1.63
CA ALA A 173 7.11 -10.26 -1.95
C ALA A 173 7.63 -10.61 -3.35
N PHE A 174 7.52 -11.89 -3.74
CA PHE A 174 7.89 -12.34 -5.09
C PHE A 174 7.06 -11.63 -6.17
N GLU A 175 5.74 -11.50 -5.98
CA GLU A 175 4.89 -10.83 -6.95
C GLU A 175 5.09 -9.30 -6.97
N LEU A 176 5.41 -8.69 -5.83
CA LEU A 176 5.81 -7.28 -5.80
C LEU A 176 7.09 -7.05 -6.61
N LEU A 177 8.09 -7.93 -6.48
CA LEU A 177 9.31 -7.89 -7.27
C LEU A 177 9.05 -8.17 -8.76
N HIS A 178 8.15 -9.12 -9.08
CA HIS A 178 7.73 -9.40 -10.45
C HIS A 178 7.13 -8.14 -11.10
N LEU A 179 6.19 -7.47 -10.43
CA LEU A 179 5.59 -6.23 -10.91
C LEU A 179 6.61 -5.10 -11.06
N ALA A 180 7.51 -4.94 -10.08
CA ALA A 180 8.52 -3.90 -10.07
C ALA A 180 9.53 -4.02 -11.22
N ASN A 181 9.81 -5.25 -11.67
CA ASN A 181 10.77 -5.55 -12.75
C ASN A 181 10.14 -5.61 -14.14
N GLN A 182 8.85 -5.32 -14.29
CA GLN A 182 8.23 -5.33 -15.62
C GLN A 182 8.79 -4.22 -16.53
N PRO A 183 8.99 -4.52 -17.83
CA PRO A 183 9.41 -3.52 -18.80
C PRO A 183 8.50 -2.29 -18.81
N SER A 184 9.05 -1.12 -19.05
CA SER A 184 8.31 0.15 -19.02
C SER A 184 7.16 0.25 -20.02
N ASN A 185 7.21 -0.54 -21.10
CA ASN A 185 6.18 -0.63 -22.14
C ASN A 185 5.08 -1.67 -21.83
N GLN A 186 5.19 -2.42 -20.72
CA GLN A 186 4.18 -3.37 -20.29
C GLN A 186 3.28 -2.73 -19.23
N ILE A 187 1.97 -2.85 -19.42
CA ILE A 187 0.98 -2.35 -18.49
C ILE A 187 0.26 -3.55 -17.85
N ILE A 188 0.39 -3.69 -16.54
CA ILE A 188 -0.39 -4.59 -15.71
C ILE A 188 -1.27 -3.70 -14.83
N GLU A 189 -2.57 -3.69 -15.08
CA GLU A 189 -3.50 -2.83 -14.34
C GLU A 189 -3.90 -3.46 -13.00
N ASP A 190 -4.05 -4.76 -12.98
CA ASP A 190 -4.43 -5.53 -11.79
C ASP A 190 -3.80 -6.93 -11.85
N LEU A 191 -3.18 -7.33 -10.77
CA LEU A 191 -2.70 -8.69 -10.52
C LEU A 191 -3.40 -9.23 -9.29
N THR A 192 -4.01 -10.40 -9.40
CA THR A 192 -4.74 -11.05 -8.31
C THR A 192 -4.07 -12.36 -7.91
N LEU A 193 -3.87 -12.55 -6.62
CA LEU A 193 -3.35 -13.75 -5.96
C LEU A 193 -4.41 -14.39 -5.08
#